data_341ef9a3a8ee66345dec49d368494f93
#
_entry.id   341ef9a3a8ee66345dec49d368494f93
#
_cell.length_a   1.000
_cell.length_b   1.000
_cell.length_c   1.000
_cell.angle_alpha   90.00
_cell.angle_beta   90.00
_cell.angle_gamma   90.00
#
_symmetry.space_group_name_H-M   'P 1'
#
loop_
_entity.id
_entity.type
_entity.pdbx_description
1 polymer ?
#
loop_
_entity_poly.entity_id
_entity_poly.type
_entity_poly.pdbx_seq_one_letter_code
_entity_poly.pdbx_strand_id
1 'polypeptide(L)'
;SVIHDLEEEPFIEATLMIDGRRLHVIAVHTQSPWNPANWRERDQQLGHIATVVNELSQREPAPVLLMGDCNLSVASPAWSRFAAASGLLRVSQHEPSSWRSELGPFGITIDHILGRDLALGRQHAFALPGSDHRGLSGTIGFLTPP
;
A
#
# COMPACT_ATOMS: atom_id res chain seq x y z
N SER A 1 -12.60 9.09 -9.25
CA SER A 1 -12.25 7.79 -8.61
C SER A 1 -12.87 6.65 -9.38
N VAL A 2 -12.17 5.56 -9.45
CA VAL A 2 -12.62 4.29 -10.01
C VAL A 2 -12.54 3.24 -8.90
N ILE A 3 -13.52 2.35 -8.83
CA ILE A 3 -13.49 1.18 -7.96
C ILE A 3 -13.17 -0.01 -8.88
N HIS A 4 -12.07 -0.70 -8.57
CA HIS A 4 -11.71 -1.94 -9.23
C HIS A 4 -12.33 -3.08 -8.43
N ASP A 5 -13.31 -3.75 -9.05
CA ASP A 5 -13.94 -4.93 -8.46
C ASP A 5 -13.05 -6.16 -8.75
N LEU A 6 -12.50 -6.73 -7.71
CA LEU A 6 -11.72 -7.96 -7.75
C LEU A 6 -12.49 -9.05 -6.98
N GLU A 7 -13.67 -9.39 -7.47
CA GLU A 7 -14.59 -10.36 -6.90
C GLU A 7 -14.98 -10.07 -5.45
N GLU A 8 -14.12 -10.37 -4.46
CA GLU A 8 -14.44 -10.19 -3.03
C GLU A 8 -13.71 -9.03 -2.35
N GLU A 9 -12.58 -8.57 -2.89
CA GLU A 9 -11.73 -7.54 -2.26
C GLU A 9 -11.39 -6.41 -3.25
N PRO A 10 -12.31 -5.48 -3.47
CA PRO A 10 -12.10 -4.35 -4.36
C PRO A 10 -11.05 -3.38 -3.84
N PHE A 11 -10.38 -2.65 -4.73
CA PHE A 11 -9.55 -1.51 -4.36
C PHE A 11 -10.02 -0.22 -5.06
N ILE A 12 -9.66 0.91 -4.50
CA ILE A 12 -10.07 2.23 -4.97
C ILE A 12 -8.88 2.91 -5.63
N GLU A 13 -9.07 3.35 -6.87
CA GLU A 13 -8.18 4.29 -7.55
C GLU A 13 -8.78 5.69 -7.51
N ALA A 14 -7.98 6.68 -7.13
CA ALA A 14 -8.37 8.08 -7.16
C ALA A 14 -7.21 8.96 -7.62
N THR A 15 -7.52 10.04 -8.32
CA THR A 15 -6.55 11.09 -8.63
C THR A 15 -6.89 12.33 -7.84
N LEU A 16 -5.93 12.84 -7.09
CA LEU A 16 -6.04 14.05 -6.28
C LEU A 16 -5.22 15.17 -6.91
N MET A 17 -5.67 16.40 -6.69
CA MET A 17 -4.91 17.62 -6.99
C MET A 17 -4.49 18.26 -5.66
N ILE A 18 -3.19 18.34 -5.40
CA ILE A 18 -2.60 18.92 -4.19
C ILE A 18 -1.66 20.05 -4.65
N ASP A 19 -1.99 21.26 -4.31
CA ASP A 19 -1.23 22.47 -4.70
C ASP A 19 -0.92 22.53 -6.22
N GLY A 20 -1.91 22.18 -7.03
CA GLY A 20 -1.79 22.14 -8.49
C GLY A 20 -1.02 20.95 -9.05
N ARG A 21 -0.57 20.04 -8.22
CA ARG A 21 0.16 18.81 -8.62
C ARG A 21 -0.75 17.59 -8.49
N ARG A 22 -0.66 16.72 -9.48
CA ARG A 22 -1.43 15.47 -9.50
C ARG A 22 -0.77 14.40 -8.63
N LEU A 23 -1.61 13.65 -7.91
CA LEU A 23 -1.22 12.46 -7.15
C LEU A 23 -2.25 11.35 -7.42
N HIS A 24 -1.79 10.20 -7.89
CA HIS A 24 -2.61 8.99 -7.93
C HIS A 24 -2.58 8.31 -6.57
N VAL A 25 -3.75 7.95 -6.07
CA VAL A 25 -3.91 7.26 -4.79
C VAL A 25 -4.61 5.92 -5.04
N ILE A 26 -4.04 4.86 -4.51
CA ILE A 26 -4.60 3.52 -4.53
C ILE A 26 -4.82 3.08 -3.09
N ALA A 27 -6.07 2.88 -2.69
CA ALA A 27 -6.44 2.35 -1.38
C ALA A 27 -6.82 0.88 -1.51
N VAL A 28 -6.16 0.01 -0.74
CA VAL A 28 -6.26 -1.44 -0.88
C VAL A 28 -6.66 -2.12 0.42
N HIS A 29 -7.39 -3.22 0.28
CA HIS A 29 -7.52 -4.27 1.26
C HIS A 29 -7.50 -5.59 0.50
N THR A 30 -6.42 -6.35 0.60
CA THR A 30 -6.28 -7.61 -0.15
C THR A 30 -6.71 -8.80 0.69
N GLN A 31 -6.94 -9.94 0.02
CA GLN A 31 -7.37 -11.17 0.65
C GLN A 31 -6.45 -11.60 1.80
N SER A 32 -7.07 -11.94 2.92
CA SER A 32 -6.35 -12.43 4.10
C SER A 32 -5.85 -13.86 3.90
N PRO A 33 -4.54 -14.16 4.13
CA PRO A 33 -3.90 -15.41 3.69
C PRO A 33 -4.07 -16.57 4.68
N TRP A 34 -5.31 -16.91 5.06
CA TRP A 34 -5.59 -17.97 6.03
C TRP A 34 -5.36 -19.40 5.51
N ASN A 35 -5.30 -19.58 4.20
CA ASN A 35 -5.08 -20.88 3.57
C ASN A 35 -4.36 -20.71 2.22
N PRO A 36 -3.87 -21.80 1.59
CA PRO A 36 -3.14 -21.70 0.32
C PRO A 36 -3.94 -21.11 -0.86
N ALA A 37 -5.27 -21.21 -0.87
CA ALA A 37 -6.09 -20.61 -1.93
C ALA A 37 -6.09 -19.09 -1.76
N ASN A 38 -6.35 -18.59 -0.56
CA ASN A 38 -6.32 -17.17 -0.23
C ASN A 38 -4.93 -16.54 -0.46
N TRP A 39 -3.83 -17.29 -0.26
CA TRP A 39 -2.49 -16.80 -0.61
C TRP A 39 -2.34 -16.52 -2.10
N ARG A 40 -2.86 -17.43 -2.95
CA ARG A 40 -2.80 -17.24 -4.40
C ARG A 40 -3.66 -16.07 -4.84
N GLU A 41 -4.83 -15.96 -4.27
CA GLU A 41 -5.76 -14.87 -4.55
C GLU A 41 -5.16 -13.52 -4.17
N ARG A 42 -4.65 -13.36 -2.95
CA ARG A 42 -3.91 -12.16 -2.55
C ARG A 42 -2.75 -11.85 -3.51
N ASP A 43 -1.95 -12.85 -3.88
CA ASP A 43 -0.82 -12.66 -4.78
C ASP A 43 -1.29 -12.23 -6.19
N GLN A 44 -2.44 -12.71 -6.65
CA GLN A 44 -3.09 -12.27 -7.90
C GLN A 44 -3.58 -10.83 -7.81
N GLN A 45 -4.25 -10.47 -6.71
CA GLN A 45 -4.69 -9.09 -6.43
C GLN A 45 -3.50 -8.12 -6.42
N LEU A 46 -2.41 -8.46 -5.73
CA LEU A 46 -1.18 -7.67 -5.73
C LEU A 46 -0.57 -7.53 -7.14
N GLY A 47 -0.60 -8.58 -7.94
CA GLY A 47 -0.17 -8.55 -9.34
C GLY A 47 -1.01 -7.59 -10.18
N HIS A 48 -2.33 -7.61 -10.01
CA HIS A 48 -3.24 -6.68 -10.68
C HIS A 48 -3.00 -5.23 -10.23
N ILE A 49 -2.87 -4.99 -8.94
CA ILE A 49 -2.52 -3.67 -8.39
C ILE A 49 -1.21 -3.15 -8.99
N ALA A 50 -0.19 -4.00 -9.11
CA ALA A 50 1.08 -3.61 -9.74
C ALA A 50 0.91 -3.23 -11.23
N THR A 51 0.03 -3.91 -11.95
CA THR A 51 -0.33 -3.58 -13.33
C THR A 51 -0.98 -2.19 -13.39
N VAL A 52 -1.98 -1.92 -12.54
CA VAL A 52 -2.66 -0.62 -12.48
C VAL A 52 -1.68 0.51 -12.13
N VAL A 53 -0.77 0.31 -11.17
CA VAL A 53 0.29 1.28 -10.86
C VAL A 53 1.12 1.64 -12.09
N ASN A 54 1.51 0.65 -12.90
CA ASN A 54 2.30 0.88 -14.11
C ASN A 54 1.48 1.57 -15.20
N GLU A 55 0.22 1.17 -15.41
CA GLU A 55 -0.68 1.79 -16.38
C GLU A 55 -0.94 3.26 -16.05
N LEU A 56 -1.19 3.59 -14.78
CA LEU A 56 -1.33 4.97 -14.31
C LEU A 56 -0.10 5.79 -14.63
N SER A 57 1.08 5.28 -14.28
CA SER A 57 2.35 5.98 -14.51
C SER A 57 2.65 6.20 -16.00
N GLN A 58 2.14 5.34 -16.88
CA GLN A 58 2.31 5.48 -18.34
C GLN A 58 1.28 6.43 -18.97
N ARG A 59 0.03 6.30 -18.55
CA ARG A 59 -1.10 7.07 -19.11
C ARG A 59 -1.09 8.51 -18.66
N GLU A 60 -0.82 8.74 -17.38
CA GLU A 60 -0.80 10.04 -16.73
C GLU A 60 0.40 10.14 -15.79
N PRO A 61 1.58 10.55 -16.30
CA PRO A 61 2.78 10.62 -15.46
C PRO A 61 2.56 11.52 -14.24
N ALA A 62 2.43 10.90 -13.09
CA ALA A 62 2.30 11.53 -11.78
C ALA A 62 2.75 10.53 -10.70
N PRO A 63 3.16 11.00 -9.52
CA PRO A 63 3.46 10.12 -8.40
C PRO A 63 2.28 9.26 -8.01
N VAL A 64 2.57 8.06 -7.50
CA VAL A 64 1.58 7.11 -7.00
C VAL A 64 1.79 6.87 -5.51
N LEU A 65 0.73 6.97 -4.74
CA LEU A 65 0.64 6.61 -3.34
C LEU A 65 -0.28 5.39 -3.19
N LEU A 66 0.23 4.31 -2.63
CA LEU A 66 -0.59 3.17 -2.22
C LEU A 66 -0.69 3.15 -0.70
N MET A 67 -1.89 2.89 -0.19
CA MET A 67 -2.13 2.75 1.25
C MET A 67 -3.19 1.69 1.54
N GLY A 68 -3.03 1.00 2.65
CA GLY A 68 -4.02 0.05 3.17
C GLY A 68 -3.42 -1.28 3.60
N ASP A 69 -4.31 -2.22 3.89
CA ASP A 69 -3.97 -3.58 4.27
C ASP A 69 -3.66 -4.41 3.02
N CYS A 70 -2.36 -4.69 2.84
CA CYS A 70 -1.90 -5.59 1.78
C CYS A 70 -1.90 -7.06 2.21
N ASN A 71 -2.25 -7.36 3.45
CA ASN A 71 -2.14 -8.70 4.03
C ASN A 71 -0.79 -9.38 3.71
N LEU A 72 0.26 -8.57 3.63
CA LEU A 72 1.58 -8.94 3.13
C LEU A 72 2.69 -8.36 3.99
N SER A 73 3.37 -9.22 4.72
CA SER A 73 4.58 -8.82 5.45
C SER A 73 5.77 -8.66 4.50
N VAL A 74 6.63 -7.70 4.81
CA VAL A 74 7.90 -7.47 4.08
C VAL A 74 8.87 -8.65 4.12
N ALA A 75 8.70 -9.57 5.05
CA ALA A 75 9.46 -10.82 5.13
C ALA A 75 8.95 -11.89 4.14
N SER A 76 7.80 -11.68 3.52
CA SER A 76 7.24 -12.63 2.55
C SER A 76 7.98 -12.55 1.21
N PRO A 77 8.26 -13.68 0.54
CA PRO A 77 8.77 -13.68 -0.84
C PRO A 77 7.86 -12.95 -1.85
N ALA A 78 6.55 -12.90 -1.58
CA ALA A 78 5.59 -12.15 -2.40
C ALA A 78 5.85 -10.63 -2.34
N TRP A 79 6.39 -10.12 -1.23
CA TRP A 79 6.76 -8.72 -1.10
C TRP A 79 7.77 -8.29 -2.16
N SER A 80 8.87 -9.02 -2.30
CA SER A 80 9.91 -8.67 -3.26
C SER A 80 9.39 -8.68 -4.71
N ARG A 81 8.49 -9.62 -5.04
CA ARG A 81 7.84 -9.67 -6.35
C ARG A 81 6.94 -8.47 -6.58
N PHE A 82 6.10 -8.14 -5.60
CA PHE A 82 5.19 -7.00 -5.67
C PHE A 82 5.94 -5.67 -5.80
N ALA A 83 6.95 -5.44 -4.94
CA ALA A 83 7.76 -4.22 -4.97
C ALA A 83 8.50 -4.06 -6.32
N ALA A 84 9.11 -5.15 -6.83
CA ALA A 84 9.77 -5.12 -8.13
C ALA A 84 8.80 -4.88 -9.29
N ALA A 85 7.61 -5.46 -9.25
CA ALA A 85 6.61 -5.33 -10.31
C ALA A 85 5.95 -3.93 -10.33
N SER A 86 5.69 -3.34 -9.16
CA SER A 86 4.98 -2.05 -9.04
C SER A 86 5.91 -0.83 -9.04
N GLY A 87 7.19 -1.01 -8.68
CA GLY A 87 8.11 0.11 -8.43
C GLY A 87 7.75 0.94 -7.19
N LEU A 88 6.82 0.46 -6.37
CA LEU A 88 6.46 1.12 -5.12
C LEU A 88 7.53 0.89 -4.06
N LEU A 89 7.90 1.94 -3.35
CA LEU A 89 8.96 1.94 -2.34
C LEU A 89 8.39 2.25 -0.97
N ARG A 90 9.01 1.70 0.06
CA ARG A 90 8.80 2.04 1.48
C ARG A 90 9.67 3.23 1.88
N VAL A 91 9.28 3.92 2.96
CA VAL A 91 10.09 4.99 3.57
C VAL A 91 11.39 4.46 4.16
N SER A 92 11.31 3.34 4.86
CA SER A 92 12.43 2.79 5.62
C SER A 92 12.29 1.28 5.82
N GLN A 93 13.36 0.66 6.29
CA GLN A 93 13.32 -0.75 6.69
C GLN A 93 12.60 -0.97 8.05
N HIS A 94 12.31 0.10 8.78
CA HIS A 94 11.70 0.06 10.12
C HIS A 94 10.33 0.75 10.07
N GLU A 95 9.36 0.09 9.44
CA GLU A 95 7.97 0.51 9.51
C GLU A 95 7.37 0.02 10.85
N PRO A 96 6.46 0.80 11.44
CA PRO A 96 5.82 0.37 12.67
C PRO A 96 4.91 -0.84 12.40
N SER A 97 4.82 -1.75 13.37
CA SER A 97 3.87 -2.87 13.30
C SER A 97 2.44 -2.34 13.25
N SER A 98 1.61 -2.96 12.42
CA SER A 98 0.22 -2.56 12.22
C SER A 98 -0.79 -3.61 12.68
N TRP A 99 -0.42 -4.88 12.72
CA TRP A 99 -1.28 -6.01 13.12
C TRP A 99 -0.51 -6.91 14.08
N ARG A 100 -1.05 -7.48 14.89
CA ARG A 100 -1.99 -7.53 15.98
C ARG A 100 -1.78 -6.35 16.94
N SER A 101 -2.78 -5.50 17.06
CA SER A 101 -2.67 -4.27 17.82
C SER A 101 -2.33 -4.51 19.30
N GLU A 102 -2.80 -5.62 19.88
CA GLU A 102 -2.54 -6.02 21.25
C GLU A 102 -1.06 -6.35 21.54
N LEU A 103 -0.27 -6.67 20.52
CA LEU A 103 1.17 -6.91 20.64
C LEU A 103 2.00 -5.63 20.55
N GLY A 104 1.38 -4.48 20.25
CA GLY A 104 2.04 -3.19 20.11
C GLY A 104 3.20 -3.26 19.09
N PRO A 105 4.45 -2.92 19.51
CA PRO A 105 5.59 -2.93 18.60
C PRO A 105 6.07 -4.33 18.20
N PHE A 106 5.60 -5.38 18.85
CA PHE A 106 5.96 -6.78 18.56
C PHE A 106 5.01 -7.46 17.56
N GLY A 107 4.01 -6.73 17.07
CA GLY A 107 3.16 -7.17 15.98
C GLY A 107 3.92 -7.19 14.63
N ILE A 108 3.22 -7.51 13.56
CA ILE A 108 3.77 -7.50 12.20
C ILE A 108 3.22 -6.31 11.40
N THR A 109 3.93 -5.92 10.35
CA THR A 109 3.50 -4.89 9.41
C THR A 109 2.87 -5.57 8.21
N ILE A 110 1.57 -5.38 8.02
CA ILE A 110 0.79 -5.83 6.85
C ILE A 110 0.01 -4.70 6.20
N ASP A 111 -0.21 -3.61 6.94
CA ASP A 111 -0.68 -2.34 6.40
C ASP A 111 0.52 -1.51 5.95
N HIS A 112 0.41 -0.86 4.80
CA HIS A 112 1.52 -0.14 4.20
C HIS A 112 1.11 1.24 3.70
N ILE A 113 2.07 2.16 3.70
CA ILE A 113 2.05 3.42 2.94
C ILE A 113 3.28 3.38 2.04
N LEU A 114 3.06 3.24 0.74
CA LEU A 114 4.09 3.07 -0.28
C LEU A 114 4.01 4.19 -1.30
N GLY A 115 5.13 4.61 -1.83
CA GLY A 115 5.19 5.65 -2.85
C GLY A 115 6.03 5.26 -4.06
N ARG A 116 5.62 5.74 -5.23
CA ARG A 116 6.42 5.77 -6.44
C ARG A 116 6.53 7.22 -6.88
N ASP A 117 7.77 7.67 -7.12
CA ASP A 117 8.08 9.07 -7.45
C ASP A 117 7.62 10.08 -6.38
N LEU A 118 7.56 9.62 -5.12
CA LEU A 118 7.22 10.40 -3.93
C LEU A 118 8.34 10.33 -2.89
N ALA A 119 8.58 11.44 -2.22
CA ALA A 119 9.26 11.43 -0.94
C ALA A 119 8.26 11.02 0.14
N LEU A 120 8.61 10.00 0.90
CA LEU A 120 7.80 9.54 2.03
C LEU A 120 8.53 9.89 3.33
N GLY A 121 7.84 10.56 4.25
CA GLY A 121 8.35 10.85 5.58
C GLY A 121 8.13 9.68 6.55
N ARG A 122 8.64 9.84 7.77
CA ARG A 122 8.54 8.83 8.81
C ARG A 122 7.07 8.46 9.08
N GLN A 123 6.82 7.16 9.18
CA GLN A 123 5.51 6.64 9.53
C GLN A 123 5.38 6.44 11.04
N HIS A 124 4.16 6.60 11.54
CA HIS A 124 3.78 6.39 12.93
C HIS A 124 2.55 5.50 13.00
N ALA A 125 2.53 4.58 13.96
CA ALA A 125 1.35 3.79 14.24
C ALA A 125 0.60 4.38 15.46
N PHE A 126 -0.73 4.38 15.39
CA PHE A 126 -1.62 4.83 16.44
C PHE A 126 -2.72 3.81 16.70
N ALA A 127 -3.28 3.82 17.90
CA ALA A 127 -4.34 2.90 18.28
C ALA A 127 -5.65 3.24 17.56
N LEU A 128 -6.33 2.19 17.07
CA LEU A 128 -7.70 2.27 16.55
C LEU A 128 -8.61 1.53 17.54
N PRO A 129 -9.45 2.24 18.31
CA PRO A 129 -10.34 1.59 19.27
C PRO A 129 -11.26 0.57 18.60
N GLY A 130 -11.27 -0.66 19.14
CA GLY A 130 -12.11 -1.74 18.62
C GLY A 130 -11.55 -2.50 17.41
N SER A 131 -10.34 -2.15 16.93
CA SER A 131 -9.66 -2.84 15.83
C SER A 131 -8.49 -3.68 16.34
N ASP A 132 -8.25 -4.82 15.72
CA ASP A 132 -7.03 -5.61 15.88
C ASP A 132 -5.86 -5.09 15.04
N HIS A 133 -6.10 -4.03 14.22
CA HIS A 133 -5.07 -3.26 13.54
C HIS A 133 -4.75 -1.96 14.28
N ARG A 134 -3.58 -1.42 13.99
CA ARG A 134 -3.17 -0.05 14.32
C ARG A 134 -3.23 0.80 13.05
N GLY A 135 -3.74 2.02 13.16
CA GLY A 135 -3.69 2.97 12.07
C GLY A 135 -2.25 3.41 11.79
N LEU A 136 -1.95 3.68 10.53
CA LEU A 136 -0.69 4.27 10.10
C LEU A 136 -0.91 5.72 9.66
N SER A 137 0.03 6.58 9.99
CA SER A 137 0.10 7.95 9.48
C SER A 137 1.51 8.27 9.01
N GLY A 138 1.62 9.13 8.02
CA GLY A 138 2.90 9.57 7.48
C GLY A 138 2.74 10.89 6.71
N THR A 139 3.86 11.46 6.32
CA THR A 139 3.89 12.63 5.44
C THR A 139 4.39 12.22 4.07
N ILE A 140 3.87 12.90 3.05
CA ILE A 140 4.35 12.75 1.68
C ILE A 140 4.89 14.08 1.18
N GLY A 141 5.87 14.03 0.29
CA GLY A 141 6.37 15.18 -0.43
C GLY A 141 6.53 14.84 -1.91
N PHE A 142 6.20 15.78 -2.75
CA PHE A 142 6.50 15.64 -4.16
C PHE A 142 8.02 15.83 -4.36
N LEU A 143 8.63 14.94 -5.11
CA LEU A 143 10.00 15.14 -5.55
C LEU A 143 10.04 16.40 -6.44
N THR A 144 11.02 17.28 -6.18
CA THR A 144 11.25 18.42 -7.07
C THR A 144 11.75 17.86 -8.39
N PRO A 145 11.21 18.28 -9.54
CA PRO A 145 11.85 17.92 -10.81
C PRO A 145 13.29 18.41 -10.79
N PRO A 146 14.22 17.65 -11.37
CA PRO A 146 15.60 18.04 -11.48
C PRO A 146 15.78 19.35 -12.26
#